data_f87dc2916c1496d7fd37d7c37cd96e58
#
_entry.id   f87dc2916c1496d7fd37d7c37cd96e58
#
_cell.length_a   1.000
_cell.length_b   1.000
_cell.length_c   1.000
_cell.angle_alpha   90.00
_cell.angle_beta   90.00
_cell.angle_gamma   90.00
#
_symmetry.space_group_name_H-M   'P 1'
#
loop_
_entity.id
_entity.type
_entity.pdbx_description
1 polymer ?
#
loop_
_entity_poly.entity_id
_entity_poly.type
_entity_poly.pdbx_seq_one_letter_code
_entity_poly.pdbx_strand_id
1 'polypeptide(L)'
;MTRAEGTGGINDRTEGDGWGGSPDRAGADGVGGAKGRPWIEGATGAGEMSGAHGWVGTSGVTGVDGRGGVDARVGTDGCVGTGDGVGVDDVTGVDDGVGVDDVTGVDGRVGADGCVGADDRDGTGDGVGVDDVTWADDRAWADDRAGADEATEVDDRTGTQGVGDDLFARVFLARVVEPGDEVAGRWIRELGAVEVARRLRNGGPQLTGVTDKRWAGLCARAGLAEPGRDLAVAQDAGVRFVCPGDVEWPAQLDDLGDARPIGLWVRGHPNLRALALRSVAVVGARACTEYGAHMAATLAAGLAERGWVVVSGGAYGVDGAAHRGALGATGVTVAVLACGVDRPYPRGHAELIRRIAEQGLVVGELPPGEHPTPSRFILRNRVIAALTRGTVVVEAAYRSGSLVTARAAQRLGRHTIGVPGPATSALSAGVHELLRGEAVLVTDTAEIVELVGGMGELAPDRRGPVLPRDLLEPTARRILAALPGNRAAPPREIARGAQTTEDDAIARLYELRALGYVERHGDGWKLTRQAMISVRSDRGRR
;
A
#
# COMPACT_ATOMS: atom_id res chain seq x y z
N MET A 1 -23.88 -10.16 -60.74
CA MET A 1 -23.97 -9.03 -61.65
C MET A 1 -23.01 -7.98 -61.14
N THR A 2 -21.92 -7.98 -61.77
CA THR A 2 -21.23 -6.93 -62.53
C THR A 2 -20.61 -5.90 -61.60
N ARG A 3 -19.29 -5.94 -61.41
CA ARG A 3 -18.20 -5.36 -62.24
C ARG A 3 -18.27 -3.84 -62.24
N ALA A 4 -17.25 -3.04 -62.15
CA ALA A 4 -15.81 -3.14 -62.38
C ALA A 4 -15.20 -1.83 -61.90
N GLU A 5 -14.00 -1.78 -61.40
CA GLU A 5 -12.73 -1.49 -62.10
C GLU A 5 -12.44 0.00 -62.36
N GLY A 6 -11.24 0.35 -62.04
CA GLY A 6 -10.42 1.30 -62.78
C GLY A 6 -9.65 2.24 -61.84
N THR A 7 -8.44 2.00 -61.47
CA THR A 7 -7.14 2.14 -62.15
C THR A 7 -6.67 3.57 -62.37
N GLY A 8 -5.43 3.78 -62.01
CA GLY A 8 -4.53 4.83 -62.52
C GLY A 8 -4.10 5.79 -61.41
N GLY A 9 -2.93 5.94 -60.99
CA GLY A 9 -1.63 5.64 -61.59
C GLY A 9 -0.88 6.93 -61.89
N ILE A 10 0.38 6.88 -61.53
CA ILE A 10 1.48 7.67 -62.08
C ILE A 10 1.90 8.90 -61.26
N ASN A 11 3.05 8.79 -60.65
CA ASN A 11 4.33 9.48 -60.86
C ASN A 11 4.28 11.00 -61.02
N ASP A 12 5.14 11.72 -60.41
CA ASP A 12 6.59 11.84 -60.70
C ASP A 12 7.28 12.79 -59.69
N ARG A 13 8.46 12.42 -59.27
CA ARG A 13 9.75 13.10 -59.14
C ARG A 13 9.80 14.62 -59.23
N THR A 14 10.60 15.17 -58.37
CA THR A 14 11.94 15.78 -58.57
C THR A 14 12.37 16.41 -57.25
N GLU A 15 13.51 16.07 -56.74
CA GLU A 15 14.82 16.70 -56.84
C GLU A 15 14.81 18.12 -56.29
N GLY A 16 15.65 18.56 -55.41
CA GLY A 16 17.01 18.21 -55.09
C GLY A 16 17.60 19.22 -54.11
N ASP A 17 18.78 18.93 -53.73
CA ASP A 17 19.83 19.79 -53.22
C ASP A 17 19.71 20.20 -51.75
N GLY A 18 20.57 19.85 -50.86
CA GLY A 18 21.98 19.48 -50.92
C GLY A 18 22.84 20.63 -50.38
N TRP A 19 23.60 20.29 -49.42
CA TRP A 19 24.83 20.90 -48.90
C TRP A 19 24.88 20.61 -47.41
N GLY A 20 25.74 19.89 -46.89
CA GLY A 20 27.11 19.51 -47.19
C GLY A 20 28.08 20.29 -46.29
N GLY A 21 28.75 19.56 -45.42
CA GLY A 21 29.91 20.12 -44.79
C GLY A 21 30.19 19.68 -43.34
N SER A 22 30.76 18.52 -43.19
CA SER A 22 31.85 18.27 -42.24
C SER A 22 33.15 18.49 -43.02
N PRO A 23 34.32 18.62 -42.46
CA PRO A 23 34.87 18.01 -41.26
C PRO A 23 36.01 18.80 -40.57
N ASP A 24 36.65 18.06 -39.68
CA ASP A 24 38.07 18.07 -39.27
C ASP A 24 38.45 18.89 -38.04
N ARG A 25 38.82 18.18 -37.03
CA ARG A 25 40.15 17.73 -36.52
C ARG A 25 41.13 18.80 -36.12
N ALA A 26 41.69 18.45 -35.00
CA ALA A 26 42.99 18.78 -34.43
C ALA A 26 42.96 19.98 -33.46
N GLY A 27 43.50 19.92 -32.36
CA GLY A 27 44.55 19.18 -31.73
C GLY A 27 44.90 19.79 -30.42
N ALA A 28 45.26 18.97 -29.57
CA ALA A 28 46.36 18.99 -28.63
C ALA A 28 46.67 20.22 -27.73
N ASP A 29 46.91 19.84 -26.52
CA ASP A 29 47.91 20.32 -25.56
C ASP A 29 47.56 21.50 -24.65
N GLY A 30 47.70 21.19 -23.38
CA GLY A 30 48.09 22.17 -22.44
C GLY A 30 47.53 22.00 -21.02
N VAL A 31 48.08 21.10 -20.30
CA VAL A 31 48.60 21.19 -18.94
C VAL A 31 48.08 22.36 -18.08
N GLY A 32 47.52 22.04 -16.97
CA GLY A 32 47.34 22.99 -15.91
C GLY A 32 46.42 22.52 -14.81
N GLY A 33 46.95 21.81 -13.86
CA GLY A 33 46.16 21.34 -12.73
C GLY A 33 45.82 22.45 -11.76
N ALA A 34 44.67 22.39 -11.28
CA ALA A 34 44.30 22.99 -10.03
C ALA A 34 43.30 22.10 -9.32
N LYS A 35 43.76 21.49 -8.32
CA LYS A 35 42.92 20.74 -7.38
C LYS A 35 42.08 21.73 -6.60
N GLY A 36 40.86 21.87 -6.96
CA GLY A 36 39.86 22.54 -6.13
C GLY A 36 39.33 21.55 -5.12
N ARG A 37 39.65 21.75 -3.92
CA ARG A 37 39.02 21.06 -2.80
C ARG A 37 37.61 21.63 -2.63
N PRO A 38 36.61 20.81 -2.43
CA PRO A 38 35.34 21.33 -1.94
C PRO A 38 35.52 21.70 -0.47
N TRP A 39 35.21 22.91 -0.18
CA TRP A 39 35.08 23.37 1.19
C TRP A 39 33.82 22.78 1.77
N ILE A 40 33.99 21.94 2.75
CA ILE A 40 32.90 21.61 3.65
C ILE A 40 33.14 22.48 4.87
N GLU A 41 32.46 23.55 4.93
CA GLU A 41 32.37 24.28 6.18
C GLU A 41 31.46 23.53 7.10
N GLY A 42 32.04 22.81 7.97
CA GLY A 42 31.32 22.31 9.11
C GLY A 42 31.06 23.45 10.07
N ALA A 43 29.88 23.83 10.19
CA ALA A 43 29.50 24.75 11.24
C ALA A 43 29.63 24.01 12.56
N THR A 44 30.69 24.28 13.22
CA THR A 44 30.83 23.94 14.61
C THR A 44 30.14 25.00 15.43
N GLY A 45 28.92 24.84 15.60
CA GLY A 45 28.20 25.63 16.57
C GLY A 45 28.14 24.86 17.87
N ALA A 46 29.10 25.05 18.65
CA ALA A 46 28.98 24.62 20.02
C ALA A 46 28.19 25.67 20.75
N GLY A 47 26.94 25.46 20.86
CA GLY A 47 26.11 26.25 21.74
C GLY A 47 26.08 25.60 23.09
N GLU A 48 26.64 26.27 24.05
CA GLU A 48 26.44 25.87 25.42
C GLU A 48 24.98 26.06 25.76
N MET A 49 24.32 24.99 25.89
CA MET A 49 23.03 25.01 26.56
C MET A 49 23.20 24.40 27.92
N SER A 50 23.18 25.21 28.87
CA SER A 50 23.06 24.80 30.24
C SER A 50 21.64 24.44 30.49
N GLY A 51 21.36 23.25 30.50
CA GLY A 51 20.06 22.82 30.81
C GLY A 51 20.08 21.34 30.75
N ALA A 52 19.85 20.90 31.77
CA ALA A 52 20.06 19.56 31.94
C ALA A 52 19.06 18.69 31.38
N HIS A 53 19.21 18.04 30.57
CA HIS A 53 18.43 16.93 30.35
C HIS A 53 19.11 16.26 29.25
N GLY A 54 19.69 15.33 29.64
CA GLY A 54 20.46 14.56 28.92
C GLY A 54 20.05 14.28 27.52
N TRP A 55 20.61 14.95 26.73
CA TRP A 55 20.43 14.70 25.37
C TRP A 55 21.68 14.03 24.89
N VAL A 56 21.52 12.95 24.42
CA VAL A 56 22.65 12.25 23.98
C VAL A 56 22.77 12.44 22.52
N GLY A 57 23.61 13.12 22.16
CA GLY A 57 23.83 13.32 20.80
C GLY A 57 24.60 12.17 20.24
N THR A 58 24.08 11.68 19.32
CA THR A 58 24.75 10.64 18.71
C THR A 58 25.74 11.10 17.79
N SER A 59 25.94 12.24 17.72
CA SER A 59 26.82 12.70 16.73
C SER A 59 28.19 12.39 17.06
N GLY A 60 28.42 11.48 17.56
CA GLY A 60 29.64 11.46 17.88
C GLY A 60 30.64 10.71 17.30
N VAL A 61 30.50 9.89 16.73
CA VAL A 61 31.52 9.08 16.39
C VAL A 61 32.09 9.38 15.15
N THR A 62 33.05 9.81 15.13
CA THR A 62 33.61 10.07 13.95
C THR A 62 34.97 9.77 14.17
N GLY A 63 35.55 9.50 13.49
CA GLY A 63 36.86 9.41 13.67
C GLY A 63 37.33 8.08 13.95
N VAL A 64 37.29 7.44 13.18
CA VAL A 64 37.75 6.22 13.31
C VAL A 64 39.00 6.12 12.60
N ASP A 65 39.86 5.73 13.10
CA ASP A 65 41.04 5.48 12.38
C ASP A 65 40.88 4.08 11.88
N GLY A 66 41.35 3.85 10.93
CA GLY A 66 41.15 2.67 10.21
C GLY A 66 41.42 1.35 10.86
N ARG A 67 41.58 1.28 12.05
CA ARG A 67 41.90 0.03 12.57
C ARG A 67 41.02 -0.47 13.55
N GLY A 68 40.28 0.20 13.93
CA GLY A 68 39.59 -0.22 14.98
C GLY A 68 38.25 -0.37 14.77
N GLY A 69 37.75 -0.94 15.39
CA GLY A 69 36.38 -0.96 15.50
C GLY A 69 36.00 0.19 16.29
N VAL A 70 35.03 0.73 15.98
CA VAL A 70 34.51 1.70 16.68
C VAL A 70 33.60 1.10 17.60
N ASP A 71 33.67 1.34 18.63
CA ASP A 71 32.81 0.97 19.55
C ASP A 71 32.01 2.05 19.89
N ALA A 72 31.11 2.29 19.29
CA ALA A 72 30.29 3.31 19.64
C ALA A 72 29.23 2.78 20.52
N ARG A 73 29.30 2.91 21.66
CA ARG A 73 28.32 2.52 22.49
C ARG A 73 27.47 3.62 22.79
N VAL A 74 26.40 3.50 22.66
CA VAL A 74 25.45 4.45 22.83
C VAL A 74 24.78 4.13 24.03
N GLY A 75 24.74 4.69 24.81
CA GLY A 75 24.07 4.50 25.94
C GLY A 75 22.70 4.58 25.88
N THR A 76 22.03 3.84 26.09
CA THR A 76 20.77 3.88 25.93
C THR A 76 20.10 3.73 26.93
N ASP A 77 20.15 3.64 27.51
CA ASP A 77 19.41 3.42 28.44
C ASP A 77 18.51 3.88 28.34
N GLY A 78 18.35 3.68 27.58
CA GLY A 78 17.34 4.05 27.50
C GLY A 78 17.31 4.17 28.59
N CYS A 79 17.60 3.67 28.67
CA CYS A 79 17.68 3.55 29.70
C CYS A 79 18.54 4.33 30.16
N VAL A 80 19.27 4.34 29.74
CA VAL A 80 20.04 5.00 30.07
C VAL A 80 19.66 6.10 30.39
N GLY A 81 19.11 6.36 29.85
CA GLY A 81 18.69 7.48 30.11
C GLY A 81 18.48 7.57 31.42
N THR A 82 18.34 6.80 31.98
CA THR A 82 17.98 6.84 33.16
C THR A 82 18.95 7.41 33.85
N GLY A 83 19.28 8.16 33.43
CA GLY A 83 19.97 8.88 34.13
C GLY A 83 21.16 8.29 34.48
N ASP A 84 21.22 7.39 34.50
CA ASP A 84 22.25 6.91 34.88
C ASP A 84 23.01 6.55 33.86
N GLY A 85 22.96 6.36 33.29
CA GLY A 85 23.64 5.90 32.55
C GLY A 85 23.72 5.77 31.42
N VAL A 86 23.50 5.70 30.97
CA VAL A 86 23.58 5.56 29.87
C VAL A 86 24.27 4.94 29.16
N GLY A 87 24.54 4.34 29.22
CA GLY A 87 25.23 3.63 28.59
C GLY A 87 24.73 2.92 27.64
N VAL A 88 24.78 3.09 26.69
CA VAL A 88 24.31 2.45 25.73
C VAL A 88 25.25 1.78 25.12
N ASP A 89 25.35 0.96 25.04
CA ASP A 89 26.10 0.23 24.36
C ASP A 89 25.71 -0.06 23.14
N ASP A 90 25.41 0.49 22.45
CA ASP A 90 25.00 0.31 21.32
C ASP A 90 25.98 0.47 20.43
N VAL A 91 26.20 -0.14 19.82
CA VAL A 91 27.07 -0.08 18.94
C VAL A 91 26.59 0.04 17.78
N THR A 92 26.38 0.82 17.41
CA THR A 92 25.84 1.05 16.31
C THR A 92 26.44 0.62 15.19
N GLY A 93 25.84 0.29 14.53
CA GLY A 93 26.14 -0.04 13.28
C GLY A 93 27.28 -0.52 13.04
N VAL A 94 27.61 -0.87 13.58
CA VAL A 94 28.64 -1.21 13.27
C VAL A 94 28.66 -2.40 12.70
N ASP A 95 28.21 -3.15 12.91
CA ASP A 95 28.18 -4.29 12.40
C ASP A 95 27.33 -4.40 11.55
N ASP A 96 27.41 -4.21 10.83
CA ASP A 96 26.63 -4.35 9.94
C ASP A 96 25.61 -4.21 10.10
N GLY A 97 25.76 -4.06 10.42
CA GLY A 97 24.93 -3.97 10.41
C GLY A 97 24.22 -3.73 11.32
N VAL A 98 24.21 -3.61 11.92
CA VAL A 98 23.43 -3.45 12.73
C VAL A 98 23.14 -2.41 12.84
N GLY A 99 23.58 -2.09 12.55
CA GLY A 99 23.19 -1.13 12.56
C GLY A 99 22.50 -0.73 13.48
N VAL A 100 22.43 -0.58 14.05
CA VAL A 100 21.80 -0.07 14.85
C VAL A 100 20.64 -0.33 14.94
N ASP A 101 20.32 -0.80 14.55
CA ASP A 101 19.20 -1.08 14.58
C ASP A 101 18.60 -1.07 15.42
N ASP A 102 18.95 -1.02 15.53
CA ASP A 102 18.45 -0.99 16.16
C ASP A 102 18.88 -0.76 17.06
N VAL A 103 19.41 -0.79 17.06
CA VAL A 103 19.90 -0.63 17.69
C VAL A 103 20.38 -0.91 17.96
N THR A 104 20.48 -1.14 17.84
CA THR A 104 20.99 -1.47 18.12
C THR A 104 21.72 -2.00 17.96
N GLY A 105 22.23 -2.33 17.80
CA GLY A 105 22.92 -2.84 17.59
C GLY A 105 23.85 -3.14 18.03
N VAL A 106 24.33 -3.30 18.29
CA VAL A 106 25.18 -3.53 18.75
C VAL A 106 25.81 -4.55 18.58
N ASP A 107 26.34 -4.90 18.76
CA ASP A 107 26.95 -5.95 18.58
C ASP A 107 26.12 -6.91 18.54
N GLY A 108 25.34 -6.71 17.95
CA GLY A 108 24.54 -7.62 17.71
C GLY A 108 24.03 -8.11 18.88
N ARG A 109 24.33 -7.90 19.82
CA ARG A 109 23.78 -8.36 20.79
C ARG A 109 23.02 -7.48 21.36
N VAL A 110 22.82 -6.76 21.08
CA VAL A 110 22.08 -6.03 21.60
C VAL A 110 21.39 -5.68 21.69
N GLY A 111 21.61 -5.45 21.30
CA GLY A 111 21.05 -5.07 21.37
C GLY A 111 20.70 -5.23 22.07
N ALA A 112 20.98 -5.35 22.10
CA ALA A 112 20.78 -5.59 22.66
C ALA A 112 20.73 -5.77 23.57
N ASP A 113 21.16 -5.80 23.73
CA ASP A 113 21.28 -6.06 24.61
C ASP A 113 20.51 -6.21 25.36
N GLY A 114 20.47 -5.89 25.49
CA GLY A 114 19.81 -6.12 26.15
C GLY A 114 18.98 -6.77 26.03
N CYS A 115 18.74 -6.75 25.63
CA CYS A 115 17.86 -7.27 25.37
C CYS A 115 17.91 -8.39 25.23
N VAL A 116 18.36 -8.59 25.27
CA VAL A 116 18.33 -9.48 25.00
C VAL A 116 17.86 -10.36 25.47
N GLY A 117 17.48 -10.43 25.30
CA GLY A 117 16.91 -11.36 25.42
C GLY A 117 17.35 -12.33 26.04
N ALA A 118 17.64 -12.45 26.29
CA ALA A 118 17.95 -13.25 26.63
C ALA A 118 17.63 -14.24 26.97
N ASP A 119 17.09 -14.50 27.05
CA ASP A 119 17.04 -15.41 27.45
C ASP A 119 16.31 -16.22 27.69
N ASP A 120 15.89 -16.43 27.29
CA ASP A 120 15.24 -17.44 27.22
C ASP A 120 15.97 -18.60 27.29
N ARG A 121 16.82 -18.68 27.72
CA ARG A 121 17.45 -19.82 27.78
C ARG A 121 16.99 -20.68 28.73
N ASP A 122 16.15 -20.45 29.37
CA ASP A 122 15.68 -21.32 30.23
C ASP A 122 14.69 -22.11 29.81
N GLY A 123 14.62 -22.28 28.78
CA GLY A 123 13.73 -23.17 28.40
C GLY A 123 14.04 -24.51 28.89
N THR A 124 13.69 -24.75 29.87
CA THR A 124 13.44 -26.08 30.14
C THR A 124 12.16 -26.30 29.48
N GLY A 125 12.26 -26.27 28.29
CA GLY A 125 11.14 -26.66 27.57
C GLY A 125 11.04 -28.12 27.75
N ASP A 126 10.08 -28.47 28.32
CA ASP A 126 9.56 -29.74 28.00
C ASP A 126 9.17 -29.62 26.58
N GLY A 127 9.96 -30.09 25.77
CA GLY A 127 9.55 -30.38 24.46
C GLY A 127 8.37 -31.32 24.60
N VAL A 128 7.27 -30.78 24.44
CA VAL A 128 6.14 -31.59 24.11
C VAL A 128 6.51 -32.14 22.77
N GLY A 129 6.99 -33.31 22.80
CA GLY A 129 7.15 -34.04 21.61
C GLY A 129 5.79 -34.05 20.98
N VAL A 130 5.77 -33.53 19.83
CA VAL A 130 4.63 -33.74 18.99
C VAL A 130 4.82 -35.14 18.48
N ASP A 131 4.39 -36.02 19.30
CA ASP A 131 4.50 -37.38 18.94
C ASP A 131 3.36 -37.69 18.04
N ASP A 132 3.74 -38.16 16.95
CA ASP A 132 2.89 -39.09 16.21
C ASP A 132 1.43 -38.72 16.04
N VAL A 133 1.19 -37.68 15.38
CA VAL A 133 0.02 -37.66 14.54
C VAL A 133 0.41 -38.35 13.27
N THR A 134 0.39 -39.62 13.31
CA THR A 134 0.48 -40.43 12.12
C THR A 134 -0.76 -40.14 11.31
N TRP A 135 -0.63 -39.27 10.37
CA TRP A 135 -1.64 -39.15 9.36
C TRP A 135 -1.57 -40.39 8.53
N ALA A 136 -2.56 -41.15 8.67
CA ALA A 136 -2.76 -42.23 7.77
C ALA A 136 -2.78 -41.64 6.41
N ASP A 137 -1.85 -41.92 5.65
CA ASP A 137 -2.01 -41.82 4.26
C ASP A 137 -1.14 -40.90 3.53
N ASP A 138 0.09 -40.94 3.83
CA ASP A 138 1.05 -40.76 2.78
C ASP A 138 0.98 -41.88 1.72
N ARG A 139 0.08 -42.81 1.92
CA ARG A 139 -0.04 -43.98 1.03
C ARG A 139 -1.03 -43.81 -0.09
N ALA A 140 -1.86 -42.82 -0.05
CA ALA A 140 -2.88 -42.65 -1.08
C ALA A 140 -2.32 -42.35 -2.48
N TRP A 141 -1.04 -42.05 -2.56
CA TRP A 141 -0.39 -41.76 -3.84
C TRP A 141 0.30 -42.97 -4.48
N ALA A 142 0.37 -44.08 -3.79
CA ALA A 142 1.18 -45.22 -4.25
C ALA A 142 0.37 -46.39 -4.80
N ASP A 143 -0.89 -46.48 -4.50
CA ASP A 143 -1.64 -47.70 -4.74
C ASP A 143 -2.61 -47.72 -5.93
N ASP A 144 -2.64 -46.69 -6.73
CA ASP A 144 -3.50 -46.71 -7.94
C ASP A 144 -2.81 -47.39 -9.14
N ARG A 145 -2.27 -48.57 -8.97
CA ARG A 145 -1.74 -49.39 -10.06
C ARG A 145 -2.39 -50.74 -10.26
N ALA A 146 -3.52 -50.95 -9.67
CA ALA A 146 -4.20 -52.23 -9.89
C ALA A 146 -5.69 -52.02 -10.00
N GLY A 147 -6.21 -52.16 -11.18
CA GLY A 147 -7.64 -52.32 -11.35
C GLY A 147 -8.24 -51.50 -12.48
N ALA A 148 -7.89 -51.85 -13.69
CA ALA A 148 -8.73 -51.51 -14.82
C ALA A 148 -9.50 -52.75 -15.20
N ASP A 149 -10.74 -52.81 -14.80
CA ASP A 149 -11.74 -53.55 -15.53
C ASP A 149 -13.15 -53.27 -14.97
N GLU A 150 -13.96 -52.79 -15.89
CA GLU A 150 -15.42 -52.84 -15.92
C GLU A 150 -16.22 -52.23 -14.78
N ALA A 151 -16.87 -51.13 -15.08
CA ALA A 151 -18.32 -51.04 -15.12
C ALA A 151 -18.77 -49.60 -15.14
N THR A 152 -19.57 -49.27 -16.08
CA THR A 152 -20.30 -48.02 -16.21
C THR A 152 -21.32 -47.88 -15.08
N GLU A 153 -20.95 -47.10 -14.10
CA GLU A 153 -21.87 -46.35 -13.26
C GLU A 153 -21.28 -44.96 -13.12
N VAL A 154 -22.07 -43.97 -13.50
CA VAL A 154 -21.71 -42.58 -13.33
C VAL A 154 -21.72 -42.31 -11.82
N ASP A 155 -20.61 -42.50 -11.18
CA ASP A 155 -20.43 -42.26 -9.75
C ASP A 155 -19.99 -40.82 -9.55
N ASP A 156 -20.82 -40.10 -8.84
CA ASP A 156 -20.58 -38.71 -8.38
C ASP A 156 -19.34 -38.60 -7.46
N ARG A 157 -18.65 -39.70 -7.20
CA ARG A 157 -17.44 -39.76 -6.37
C ARG A 157 -16.17 -39.36 -7.10
N THR A 158 -16.14 -39.41 -8.41
CA THR A 158 -14.95 -39.03 -9.19
C THR A 158 -14.70 -37.51 -9.18
N GLY A 159 -15.74 -36.71 -9.01
CA GLY A 159 -15.63 -35.26 -8.91
C GLY A 159 -15.00 -34.79 -7.60
N THR A 160 -15.32 -35.42 -6.50
CA THR A 160 -14.84 -35.05 -5.18
C THR A 160 -13.41 -35.49 -4.93
N GLN A 161 -12.98 -36.60 -5.46
CA GLN A 161 -11.62 -37.12 -5.31
C GLN A 161 -10.61 -36.24 -6.08
N GLY A 162 -10.94 -35.86 -7.31
CA GLY A 162 -10.09 -35.00 -8.12
C GLY A 162 -9.92 -33.57 -7.54
N VAL A 163 -10.93 -33.06 -6.85
CA VAL A 163 -10.87 -31.75 -6.19
C VAL A 163 -9.98 -31.84 -4.95
N GLY A 164 -10.06 -32.92 -4.19
CA GLY A 164 -9.19 -33.15 -3.04
C GLY A 164 -7.71 -33.25 -3.44
N ASP A 165 -7.42 -33.90 -4.54
CA ASP A 165 -6.07 -34.07 -5.06
C ASP A 165 -5.46 -32.75 -5.55
N ASP A 166 -6.22 -31.89 -6.22
CA ASP A 166 -5.74 -30.58 -6.65
C ASP A 166 -5.47 -29.65 -5.47
N LEU A 167 -6.35 -29.65 -4.47
CA LEU A 167 -6.15 -28.85 -3.26
C LEU A 167 -4.88 -29.27 -2.54
N PHE A 168 -4.69 -30.57 -2.31
CA PHE A 168 -3.52 -31.11 -1.64
C PHE A 168 -2.22 -30.82 -2.40
N ALA A 169 -2.26 -30.95 -3.73
CA ALA A 169 -1.14 -30.60 -4.58
C ALA A 169 -0.80 -29.10 -4.51
N ARG A 170 -1.80 -28.22 -4.44
CA ARG A 170 -1.58 -26.78 -4.30
C ARG A 170 -1.01 -26.40 -2.93
N VAL A 171 -1.46 -27.01 -1.87
CA VAL A 171 -0.90 -26.85 -0.53
C VAL A 171 0.58 -27.26 -0.51
N PHE A 172 0.89 -28.43 -1.11
CA PHE A 172 2.27 -28.88 -1.29
C PHE A 172 3.11 -27.87 -2.06
N LEU A 173 2.61 -27.40 -3.21
CA LEU A 173 3.32 -26.44 -4.04
C LEU A 173 3.51 -25.08 -3.35
N ALA A 174 2.56 -24.62 -2.54
CA ALA A 174 2.69 -23.40 -1.77
C ALA A 174 3.84 -23.46 -0.75
N ARG A 175 4.25 -24.65 -0.31
CA ARG A 175 5.41 -24.86 0.56
C ARG A 175 6.72 -24.90 -0.23
N VAL A 176 6.70 -25.42 -1.46
CA VAL A 176 7.89 -25.69 -2.27
C VAL A 176 8.30 -24.49 -3.12
N VAL A 177 7.32 -23.73 -3.59
CA VAL A 177 7.50 -22.65 -4.56
C VAL A 177 7.35 -21.30 -3.88
N GLU A 178 8.23 -20.36 -4.17
CA GLU A 178 8.09 -18.99 -3.66
C GLU A 178 6.89 -18.28 -4.32
N PRO A 179 6.19 -17.39 -3.59
CA PRO A 179 5.10 -16.61 -4.13
C PRO A 179 5.45 -15.86 -5.40
N GLY A 180 4.58 -15.91 -6.40
CA GLY A 180 4.77 -15.15 -7.64
C GLY A 180 5.82 -15.71 -8.59
N ASP A 181 6.20 -16.95 -8.44
CA ASP A 181 7.09 -17.64 -9.36
C ASP A 181 6.37 -17.94 -10.69
N GLU A 182 6.62 -17.11 -11.70
CA GLU A 182 5.97 -17.21 -13.00
C GLU A 182 6.30 -18.51 -13.74
N VAL A 183 7.47 -19.09 -13.50
CA VAL A 183 7.84 -20.34 -14.14
C VAL A 183 7.04 -21.49 -13.56
N ALA A 184 6.91 -21.54 -12.25
CA ALA A 184 6.08 -22.55 -11.59
C ALA A 184 4.59 -22.34 -11.89
N GLY A 185 4.14 -21.10 -11.94
CA GLY A 185 2.77 -20.78 -12.34
C GLY A 185 2.44 -21.24 -13.75
N ARG A 186 3.39 -21.12 -14.69
CA ARG A 186 3.25 -21.62 -16.03
C ARG A 186 3.12 -23.15 -16.04
N TRP A 187 3.96 -23.84 -15.27
CA TRP A 187 3.84 -25.31 -15.17
C TRP A 187 2.48 -25.73 -14.64
N ILE A 188 1.98 -25.05 -13.61
CA ILE A 188 0.67 -25.34 -13.03
C ILE A 188 -0.45 -25.11 -14.06
N ARG A 189 -0.35 -24.06 -14.85
CA ARG A 189 -1.31 -23.75 -15.90
C ARG A 189 -1.30 -24.78 -17.04
N GLU A 190 -0.12 -25.26 -17.42
CA GLU A 190 0.05 -26.17 -18.54
C GLU A 190 -0.17 -27.64 -18.19
N LEU A 191 0.23 -28.04 -17.00
CA LEU A 191 0.26 -29.45 -16.59
C LEU A 191 -0.75 -29.76 -15.47
N GLY A 192 -1.27 -28.75 -14.79
CA GLY A 192 -2.05 -28.91 -13.56
C GLY A 192 -1.17 -29.05 -12.32
N ALA A 193 -1.72 -28.70 -11.15
CA ALA A 193 -0.98 -28.71 -9.90
C ALA A 193 -0.55 -30.13 -9.49
N VAL A 194 -1.41 -31.10 -9.69
CA VAL A 194 -1.15 -32.50 -9.34
C VAL A 194 0.08 -33.05 -10.06
N GLU A 195 0.17 -32.83 -11.37
CA GLU A 195 1.29 -33.34 -12.16
C GLU A 195 2.61 -32.65 -11.80
N VAL A 196 2.57 -31.34 -11.55
CA VAL A 196 3.77 -30.57 -11.12
C VAL A 196 4.24 -31.07 -9.75
N ALA A 197 3.33 -31.24 -8.80
CA ALA A 197 3.63 -31.77 -7.47
C ALA A 197 4.25 -33.17 -7.55
N ARG A 198 3.66 -34.05 -8.36
CA ARG A 198 4.14 -35.41 -8.58
C ARG A 198 5.57 -35.42 -9.13
N ARG A 199 5.90 -34.58 -10.11
CA ARG A 199 7.25 -34.50 -10.69
C ARG A 199 8.27 -34.01 -9.70
N LEU A 200 7.94 -32.98 -8.92
CA LEU A 200 8.83 -32.44 -7.91
C LEU A 200 9.10 -33.46 -6.79
N ARG A 201 8.07 -34.18 -6.34
CA ARG A 201 8.17 -35.13 -5.24
C ARG A 201 8.96 -36.37 -5.63
N ASN A 202 8.74 -36.88 -6.83
CA ASN A 202 9.34 -38.13 -7.29
C ASN A 202 10.67 -37.93 -8.00
N GLY A 203 11.22 -36.73 -8.06
CA GLY A 203 12.46 -36.47 -8.79
C GLY A 203 12.34 -36.74 -10.30
N GLY A 204 11.17 -36.47 -10.86
CA GLY A 204 10.92 -36.69 -12.29
C GLY A 204 11.75 -35.79 -13.20
N PRO A 205 11.63 -35.93 -14.52
CA PRO A 205 12.39 -35.11 -15.45
C PRO A 205 12.14 -33.62 -15.22
N GLN A 206 13.24 -32.88 -15.28
CA GLN A 206 13.22 -31.43 -15.07
C GLN A 206 12.24 -30.73 -16.00
N LEU A 207 11.46 -29.83 -15.41
CA LEU A 207 10.54 -28.99 -16.18
C LEU A 207 11.30 -27.84 -16.84
N THR A 208 10.78 -27.37 -17.96
CA THR A 208 11.43 -26.34 -18.77
C THR A 208 11.45 -24.98 -18.06
N GLY A 209 12.45 -24.17 -18.36
CA GLY A 209 12.54 -22.79 -17.87
C GLY A 209 13.28 -22.61 -16.55
N VAL A 210 13.92 -23.62 -16.03
CA VAL A 210 14.77 -23.54 -14.83
C VAL A 210 16.14 -24.16 -15.06
N THR A 211 17.10 -23.73 -14.27
CA THR A 211 18.43 -24.35 -14.24
C THR A 211 18.44 -25.61 -13.39
N ASP A 212 19.41 -26.53 -13.63
CA ASP A 212 19.56 -27.74 -12.83
C ASP A 212 19.66 -27.45 -11.33
N LYS A 213 20.40 -26.40 -10.98
CA LYS A 213 20.55 -25.99 -9.58
C LYS A 213 19.21 -25.59 -8.97
N ARG A 214 18.40 -24.85 -9.71
CA ARG A 214 17.08 -24.43 -9.22
C ARG A 214 16.14 -25.61 -9.10
N TRP A 215 16.16 -26.52 -10.10
CA TRP A 215 15.37 -27.75 -10.07
C TRP A 215 15.72 -28.60 -8.86
N ALA A 216 17.01 -28.85 -8.64
CA ALA A 216 17.49 -29.60 -7.49
C ALA A 216 17.06 -28.96 -6.17
N GLY A 217 17.08 -27.62 -6.09
CA GLY A 217 16.60 -26.89 -4.92
C GLY A 217 15.08 -27.03 -4.69
N LEU A 218 14.29 -27.08 -5.75
CA LEU A 218 12.85 -27.33 -5.66
C LEU A 218 12.58 -28.76 -5.19
N CYS A 219 13.24 -29.75 -5.76
CA CYS A 219 13.11 -31.15 -5.36
C CYS A 219 13.54 -31.38 -3.91
N ALA A 220 14.61 -30.70 -3.46
CA ALA A 220 15.04 -30.79 -2.07
C ALA A 220 13.95 -30.26 -1.10
N ARG A 221 13.33 -29.13 -1.41
CA ARG A 221 12.21 -28.61 -0.62
C ARG A 221 11.00 -29.52 -0.70
N ALA A 222 10.73 -30.08 -1.86
CA ALA A 222 9.65 -31.03 -2.08
C ALA A 222 9.76 -32.27 -1.19
N GLY A 223 11.00 -32.74 -0.95
CA GLY A 223 11.25 -33.86 -0.06
C GLY A 223 11.00 -33.57 1.42
N LEU A 224 10.90 -32.30 1.78
CA LEU A 224 10.66 -31.85 3.15
C LEU A 224 9.23 -31.30 3.37
N ALA A 225 8.44 -31.23 2.33
CA ALA A 225 7.11 -30.64 2.40
C ALA A 225 6.09 -31.66 2.93
N GLU A 226 5.37 -31.27 3.94
CA GLU A 226 4.33 -32.07 4.61
C GLU A 226 2.98 -31.35 4.52
N PRO A 227 2.29 -31.43 3.37
CA PRO A 227 1.05 -30.68 3.17
C PRO A 227 -0.08 -31.07 4.14
N GLY A 228 -0.13 -32.33 4.57
CA GLY A 228 -1.08 -32.77 5.57
C GLY A 228 -0.88 -32.06 6.91
N ARG A 229 0.37 -31.88 7.33
CA ARG A 229 0.71 -31.14 8.54
C ARG A 229 0.36 -29.66 8.41
N ASP A 230 0.63 -29.06 7.26
CA ASP A 230 0.27 -27.67 7.01
C ASP A 230 -1.24 -27.43 7.11
N LEU A 231 -2.03 -28.37 6.56
CA LEU A 231 -3.48 -28.30 6.66
C LEU A 231 -3.98 -28.48 8.09
N ALA A 232 -3.38 -29.39 8.85
CA ALA A 232 -3.75 -29.62 10.24
C ALA A 232 -3.48 -28.37 11.10
N VAL A 233 -2.26 -27.83 11.00
CA VAL A 233 -1.90 -26.60 11.72
C VAL A 233 -2.81 -25.43 11.32
N ALA A 234 -3.16 -25.35 10.05
CA ALA A 234 -4.08 -24.33 9.58
C ALA A 234 -5.48 -24.51 10.18
N GLN A 235 -5.98 -25.73 10.20
CA GLN A 235 -7.30 -26.04 10.76
C GLN A 235 -7.37 -25.71 12.24
N ASP A 236 -6.36 -26.07 13.02
CA ASP A 236 -6.27 -25.75 14.44
C ASP A 236 -6.23 -24.24 14.70
N ALA A 237 -5.65 -23.49 13.78
CA ALA A 237 -5.58 -22.03 13.84
C ALA A 237 -6.83 -21.32 13.26
N GLY A 238 -7.84 -22.05 12.83
CA GLY A 238 -9.02 -21.50 12.16
C GLY A 238 -8.70 -20.88 10.81
N VAL A 239 -7.75 -21.44 10.09
CA VAL A 239 -7.29 -21.00 8.78
C VAL A 239 -7.75 -21.99 7.73
N ARG A 240 -8.27 -21.50 6.63
CA ARG A 240 -8.64 -22.30 5.45
C ARG A 240 -7.75 -21.98 4.27
N PHE A 241 -7.61 -22.92 3.37
CA PHE A 241 -6.89 -22.72 2.12
C PHE A 241 -7.89 -22.53 0.98
N VAL A 242 -7.75 -21.44 0.24
CA VAL A 242 -8.62 -21.06 -0.88
C VAL A 242 -7.77 -21.03 -2.14
N CYS A 243 -8.19 -21.74 -3.17
CA CYS A 243 -7.41 -21.87 -4.40
C CYS A 243 -8.26 -21.63 -5.66
N PRO A 244 -7.63 -21.48 -6.83
CA PRO A 244 -8.36 -21.35 -8.09
C PRO A 244 -9.34 -22.52 -8.31
N GLY A 245 -10.59 -22.17 -8.58
CA GLY A 245 -11.69 -23.13 -8.71
C GLY A 245 -12.65 -23.13 -7.53
N ASP A 246 -12.22 -22.65 -6.36
CA ASP A 246 -13.10 -22.54 -5.21
C ASP A 246 -14.14 -21.44 -5.39
N VAL A 247 -15.30 -21.60 -4.79
CA VAL A 247 -16.37 -20.58 -4.81
C VAL A 247 -15.93 -19.28 -4.12
N GLU A 248 -14.94 -19.36 -3.25
CA GLU A 248 -14.39 -18.25 -2.50
C GLU A 248 -13.21 -17.56 -3.20
N TRP A 249 -12.72 -18.12 -4.29
CA TRP A 249 -11.59 -17.58 -5.04
C TRP A 249 -11.96 -16.26 -5.73
N PRO A 250 -11.22 -15.17 -5.48
CA PRO A 250 -11.42 -13.89 -6.18
C PRO A 250 -10.86 -13.98 -7.60
N ALA A 251 -11.74 -13.97 -8.59
CA ALA A 251 -11.33 -14.08 -10.00
C ALA A 251 -10.35 -12.98 -10.46
N GLN A 252 -10.36 -11.81 -9.79
CA GLN A 252 -9.41 -10.74 -10.09
C GLN A 252 -7.94 -11.13 -9.89
N LEU A 253 -7.66 -12.15 -9.12
CA LEU A 253 -6.31 -12.69 -8.96
C LEU A 253 -5.80 -13.39 -10.21
N ASP A 254 -6.68 -13.81 -11.08
CA ASP A 254 -6.32 -14.48 -12.34
C ASP A 254 -5.67 -13.51 -13.33
N ASP A 255 -5.89 -12.20 -13.17
CA ASP A 255 -5.24 -11.15 -13.97
C ASP A 255 -3.72 -11.10 -13.75
N LEU A 256 -3.21 -11.73 -12.70
CA LEU A 256 -1.77 -11.88 -12.47
C LEU A 256 -1.11 -12.89 -13.42
N GLY A 257 -1.88 -13.64 -14.20
CA GLY A 257 -1.36 -14.64 -15.13
C GLY A 257 -0.52 -15.72 -14.44
N ASP A 258 0.67 -15.95 -14.94
CA ASP A 258 1.59 -16.96 -14.37
C ASP A 258 2.09 -16.59 -12.96
N ALA A 259 2.04 -15.30 -12.60
CA ALA A 259 2.36 -14.86 -11.24
C ALA A 259 1.17 -14.99 -10.26
N ARG A 260 0.07 -15.60 -10.65
CA ARG A 260 -1.10 -15.83 -9.80
C ARG A 260 -0.72 -16.66 -8.56
N PRO A 261 -1.33 -16.38 -7.39
CA PRO A 261 -1.16 -17.24 -6.22
C PRO A 261 -1.55 -18.68 -6.53
N ILE A 262 -0.78 -19.62 -6.04
CA ILE A 262 -1.10 -21.06 -6.12
C ILE A 262 -2.37 -21.33 -5.30
N GLY A 263 -2.49 -20.65 -4.18
CA GLY A 263 -3.61 -20.57 -3.28
C GLY A 263 -3.34 -19.56 -2.19
N LEU A 264 -4.33 -19.32 -1.37
CA LEU A 264 -4.29 -18.35 -0.26
C LEU A 264 -4.73 -19.02 1.03
N TRP A 265 -3.95 -18.81 2.07
CA TRP A 265 -4.32 -19.13 3.43
C TRP A 265 -5.15 -17.97 3.99
N VAL A 266 -6.32 -18.26 4.49
CA VAL A 266 -7.31 -17.26 4.88
C VAL A 266 -7.79 -17.52 6.30
N ARG A 267 -7.63 -16.53 7.16
CA ARG A 267 -8.11 -16.54 8.54
C ARG A 267 -9.19 -15.49 8.72
N GLY A 268 -10.29 -15.90 9.34
CA GLY A 268 -11.49 -15.07 9.53
C GLY A 268 -12.71 -15.68 8.82
N HIS A 269 -13.90 -15.16 9.14
CA HIS A 269 -15.16 -15.78 8.72
C HIS A 269 -15.71 -15.29 7.35
N PRO A 270 -15.56 -14.01 6.98
CA PRO A 270 -16.15 -13.52 5.73
C PRO A 270 -15.62 -14.23 4.48
N ASN A 271 -16.42 -14.22 3.43
CA ASN A 271 -16.04 -14.78 2.13
C ASN A 271 -15.08 -13.84 1.39
N LEU A 272 -13.88 -14.30 1.04
CA LEU A 272 -12.83 -13.49 0.42
C LEU A 272 -13.27 -12.91 -0.93
N ARG A 273 -13.92 -13.71 -1.78
CA ARG A 273 -14.41 -13.27 -3.09
C ARG A 273 -15.42 -12.13 -2.95
N ALA A 274 -16.34 -12.24 -2.02
CA ALA A 274 -17.34 -11.21 -1.79
C ALA A 274 -16.70 -9.90 -1.34
N LEU A 275 -15.72 -9.97 -0.43
CA LEU A 275 -15.00 -8.79 0.04
C LEU A 275 -14.16 -8.14 -1.06
N ALA A 276 -13.53 -8.93 -1.91
CA ALA A 276 -12.67 -8.44 -2.98
C ALA A 276 -13.45 -7.64 -4.05
N LEU A 277 -14.71 -7.96 -4.28
CA LEU A 277 -15.53 -7.29 -5.30
C LEU A 277 -15.73 -5.80 -5.04
N ARG A 278 -15.72 -5.40 -3.79
CA ARG A 278 -15.95 -4.01 -3.37
C ARG A 278 -14.83 -3.58 -2.42
N SER A 279 -13.62 -3.60 -2.91
CA SER A 279 -12.45 -3.31 -2.09
C SER A 279 -11.50 -2.30 -2.72
N VAL A 280 -10.80 -1.56 -1.84
CA VAL A 280 -9.79 -0.55 -2.18
C VAL A 280 -8.56 -0.79 -1.32
N ALA A 281 -7.40 -0.77 -1.95
CA ALA A 281 -6.13 -0.81 -1.24
C ALA A 281 -5.76 0.57 -0.70
N VAL A 282 -5.36 0.65 0.57
CA VAL A 282 -4.81 1.87 1.17
C VAL A 282 -3.41 1.54 1.68
N VAL A 283 -2.40 2.11 1.05
CA VAL A 283 -1.00 1.79 1.30
C VAL A 283 -0.14 3.03 1.43
N GLY A 284 1.03 2.88 2.04
CA GLY A 284 1.96 4.00 2.14
C GLY A 284 3.21 3.72 2.96
N ALA A 285 3.84 4.80 3.43
CA ALA A 285 5.07 4.76 4.19
C ALA A 285 4.91 4.02 5.52
N ARG A 286 5.92 3.23 5.89
CA ARG A 286 5.95 2.56 7.20
C ARG A 286 6.20 3.55 8.33
N ALA A 287 7.03 4.55 8.08
CA ALA A 287 7.25 5.68 8.98
C ALA A 287 6.50 6.88 8.39
N CYS A 288 5.21 6.91 8.55
CA CYS A 288 4.37 8.00 8.07
C CYS A 288 4.35 9.16 9.07
N THR A 289 3.97 10.33 8.57
CA THR A 289 3.71 11.50 9.43
C THR A 289 2.36 11.37 10.13
N GLU A 290 2.07 12.25 11.07
CA GLU A 290 0.74 12.36 11.66
C GLU A 290 -0.33 12.67 10.61
N TYR A 291 0.01 13.51 9.64
CA TYR A 291 -0.85 13.77 8.49
C TYR A 291 -1.17 12.49 7.71
N GLY A 292 -0.14 11.71 7.37
CA GLY A 292 -0.32 10.45 6.64
C GLY A 292 -1.15 9.44 7.43
N ALA A 293 -0.92 9.32 8.73
CA ALA A 293 -1.69 8.45 9.59
C ALA A 293 -3.15 8.89 9.69
N HIS A 294 -3.38 10.20 9.85
CA HIS A 294 -4.73 10.77 9.92
C HIS A 294 -5.50 10.57 8.61
N MET A 295 -4.87 10.91 7.47
CA MET A 295 -5.50 10.72 6.16
C MET A 295 -5.83 9.26 5.89
N ALA A 296 -4.90 8.33 6.17
CA ALA A 296 -5.14 6.91 6.00
C ALA A 296 -6.32 6.42 6.83
N ALA A 297 -6.39 6.82 8.10
CA ALA A 297 -7.48 6.43 8.99
C ALA A 297 -8.82 7.02 8.55
N THR A 298 -8.85 8.30 8.18
CA THR A 298 -10.06 9.01 7.76
C THR A 298 -10.61 8.44 6.45
N LEU A 299 -9.76 8.23 5.45
CA LEU A 299 -10.17 7.66 4.18
C LEU A 299 -10.69 6.23 4.36
N ALA A 300 -9.99 5.42 5.17
CA ALA A 300 -10.39 4.06 5.45
C ALA A 300 -11.71 3.97 6.23
N ALA A 301 -11.93 4.84 7.21
CA ALA A 301 -13.18 4.93 7.92
C ALA A 301 -14.33 5.31 7.00
N GLY A 302 -14.15 6.35 6.18
CA GLY A 302 -15.16 6.78 5.24
C GLY A 302 -15.46 5.75 4.13
N LEU A 303 -14.48 4.94 3.71
CA LEU A 303 -14.69 3.80 2.82
C LEU A 303 -15.54 2.73 3.52
N ALA A 304 -15.20 2.39 4.76
CA ALA A 304 -15.92 1.41 5.56
C ALA A 304 -17.38 1.81 5.80
N GLU A 305 -17.64 3.06 6.14
CA GLU A 305 -19.00 3.62 6.31
C GLU A 305 -19.85 3.49 5.05
N ARG A 306 -19.22 3.45 3.87
CA ARG A 306 -19.89 3.27 2.58
C ARG A 306 -19.93 1.83 2.12
N GLY A 307 -19.58 0.88 2.99
CA GLY A 307 -19.59 -0.55 2.70
C GLY A 307 -18.45 -0.99 1.77
N TRP A 308 -17.36 -0.21 1.67
CA TRP A 308 -16.16 -0.61 0.96
C TRP A 308 -15.18 -1.29 1.90
N VAL A 309 -14.52 -2.31 1.40
CA VAL A 309 -13.53 -3.08 2.14
C VAL A 309 -12.15 -2.45 1.94
N VAL A 310 -11.46 -2.19 3.03
CA VAL A 310 -10.09 -1.68 3.00
C VAL A 310 -9.11 -2.86 2.99
N VAL A 311 -8.26 -2.92 1.99
CA VAL A 311 -7.20 -3.93 1.88
C VAL A 311 -5.85 -3.27 2.10
N SER A 312 -5.01 -3.85 2.94
CA SER A 312 -3.67 -3.33 3.17
C SER A 312 -2.70 -4.43 3.62
N GLY A 313 -1.46 -4.07 3.87
CA GLY A 313 -0.41 -5.04 4.18
C GLY A 313 -0.13 -5.28 5.64
N GLY A 314 -0.83 -4.64 6.54
CA GLY A 314 -0.62 -4.79 7.99
C GLY A 314 0.68 -4.19 8.51
N ALA A 315 1.44 -3.46 7.72
CA ALA A 315 2.70 -2.84 8.13
C ALA A 315 2.48 -1.68 9.12
N TYR A 316 3.56 -1.22 9.74
CA TYR A 316 3.51 0.04 10.50
C TYR A 316 3.14 1.21 9.60
N GLY A 317 2.79 2.34 10.17
CA GLY A 317 2.46 3.56 9.46
C GLY A 317 1.10 3.53 8.80
N VAL A 318 1.04 3.88 7.52
CA VAL A 318 -0.19 4.04 6.74
C VAL A 318 -1.08 2.78 6.76
N ASP A 319 -0.49 1.60 6.56
CA ASP A 319 -1.25 0.35 6.53
C ASP A 319 -1.99 0.12 7.86
N GLY A 320 -1.26 0.27 8.97
CA GLY A 320 -1.85 0.11 10.31
C GLY A 320 -2.88 1.18 10.64
N ALA A 321 -2.69 2.40 10.17
CA ALA A 321 -3.66 3.48 10.34
C ALA A 321 -4.94 3.21 9.53
N ALA A 322 -4.81 2.73 8.31
CA ALA A 322 -5.94 2.36 7.46
C ALA A 322 -6.78 1.24 8.08
N HIS A 323 -6.13 0.17 8.55
CA HIS A 323 -6.84 -0.90 9.24
C HIS A 323 -7.57 -0.41 10.50
N ARG A 324 -6.92 0.43 11.31
CA ARG A 324 -7.55 1.01 12.51
C ARG A 324 -8.73 1.90 12.16
N GLY A 325 -8.62 2.69 11.09
CA GLY A 325 -9.71 3.52 10.60
C GLY A 325 -10.93 2.70 10.19
N ALA A 326 -10.72 1.66 9.39
CA ALA A 326 -11.80 0.78 8.95
C ALA A 326 -12.47 0.05 10.13
N LEU A 327 -11.68 -0.51 11.05
CA LEU A 327 -12.20 -1.18 12.25
C LEU A 327 -12.91 -0.20 13.20
N GLY A 328 -12.43 1.04 13.29
CA GLY A 328 -13.05 2.09 14.10
C GLY A 328 -14.43 2.49 13.60
N ALA A 329 -14.65 2.41 12.30
CA ALA A 329 -15.95 2.60 11.67
C ALA A 329 -16.78 1.31 11.59
N THR A 330 -16.42 0.28 12.37
CA THR A 330 -17.08 -1.03 12.38
C THR A 330 -17.14 -1.73 11.02
N GLY A 331 -16.27 -1.33 10.12
CA GLY A 331 -16.20 -1.91 8.78
C GLY A 331 -15.26 -3.10 8.68
N VAL A 332 -15.30 -3.75 7.53
CA VAL A 332 -14.49 -4.92 7.22
C VAL A 332 -13.19 -4.50 6.58
N THR A 333 -12.10 -5.14 6.99
CA THR A 333 -10.78 -4.91 6.38
C THR A 333 -10.04 -6.22 6.17
N VAL A 334 -9.18 -6.26 5.16
CA VAL A 334 -8.39 -7.43 4.80
C VAL A 334 -6.90 -7.12 4.90
N ALA A 335 -6.19 -7.83 5.74
CA ALA A 335 -4.75 -7.74 5.82
C ALA A 335 -4.11 -8.86 4.99
N VAL A 336 -3.33 -8.49 3.99
CA VAL A 336 -2.53 -9.45 3.22
C VAL A 336 -1.14 -9.50 3.83
N LEU A 337 -0.68 -10.65 4.28
CA LEU A 337 0.60 -10.78 4.97
C LEU A 337 1.69 -11.36 4.04
N ALA A 338 2.94 -11.10 4.39
CA ALA A 338 4.11 -11.63 3.72
C ALA A 338 4.74 -12.81 4.48
N CYS A 339 3.96 -13.48 5.30
CA CYS A 339 4.32 -14.62 6.15
C CYS A 339 3.10 -15.52 6.31
N GLY A 340 3.23 -16.59 7.06
CA GLY A 340 2.08 -17.39 7.47
C GLY A 340 1.06 -16.57 8.24
N VAL A 341 -0.22 -16.81 8.01
CA VAL A 341 -1.31 -16.04 8.65
C VAL A 341 -1.45 -16.33 10.14
N ASP A 342 -0.79 -17.35 10.63
CA ASP A 342 -0.63 -17.70 12.04
C ASP A 342 0.44 -16.87 12.72
N ARG A 343 1.32 -16.21 11.96
CA ARG A 343 2.46 -15.44 12.45
C ARG A 343 2.25 -13.95 12.27
N PRO A 344 1.68 -13.24 13.23
CA PRO A 344 1.44 -11.80 13.07
C PRO A 344 2.76 -11.03 12.97
N TYR A 345 2.93 -10.35 11.86
CA TYR A 345 4.07 -9.48 11.62
C TYR A 345 3.62 -8.12 11.03
N PRO A 346 4.12 -7.01 11.56
CA PRO A 346 5.11 -6.87 12.66
C PRO A 346 4.52 -7.24 14.03
N ARG A 347 5.37 -7.67 14.96
CA ARG A 347 4.92 -8.09 16.30
C ARG A 347 4.10 -7.02 17.04
N GLY A 348 4.45 -5.76 16.87
CA GLY A 348 3.70 -4.65 17.46
C GLY A 348 2.28 -4.48 16.92
N HIS A 349 1.93 -5.13 15.82
CA HIS A 349 0.57 -5.17 15.26
C HIS A 349 -0.15 -6.48 15.52
N ALA A 350 0.37 -7.36 16.39
CA ALA A 350 -0.26 -8.64 16.67
C ALA A 350 -1.74 -8.50 17.09
N GLU A 351 -2.03 -7.57 17.98
CA GLU A 351 -3.40 -7.28 18.41
C GLU A 351 -4.26 -6.71 17.28
N LEU A 352 -3.71 -5.83 16.46
CA LEU A 352 -4.42 -5.30 15.31
C LEU A 352 -4.77 -6.44 14.32
N ILE A 353 -3.80 -7.31 14.01
CA ILE A 353 -4.00 -8.45 13.11
C ILE A 353 -5.03 -9.43 13.68
N ARG A 354 -5.03 -9.66 15.00
CA ARG A 354 -6.05 -10.47 15.66
C ARG A 354 -7.45 -9.87 15.45
N ARG A 355 -7.60 -8.58 15.70
CA ARG A 355 -8.88 -7.87 15.49
C ARG A 355 -9.33 -7.89 14.03
N ILE A 356 -8.39 -7.78 13.09
CA ILE A 356 -8.70 -7.91 11.66
C ILE A 356 -9.25 -9.30 11.36
N ALA A 357 -8.66 -10.36 11.92
CA ALA A 357 -9.15 -11.72 11.72
C ALA A 357 -10.56 -11.96 12.30
N GLU A 358 -10.92 -11.22 13.34
CA GLU A 358 -12.23 -11.33 14.00
C GLU A 358 -13.34 -10.62 13.22
N GLN A 359 -13.04 -9.45 12.62
CA GLN A 359 -14.03 -8.62 11.95
C GLN A 359 -13.93 -8.66 10.42
N GLY A 360 -12.82 -9.15 9.91
CA GLY A 360 -12.51 -9.23 8.49
C GLY A 360 -11.69 -10.46 8.16
N LEU A 361 -10.63 -10.29 7.36
CA LEU A 361 -9.77 -11.40 6.95
C LEU A 361 -8.28 -11.06 7.07
N VAL A 362 -7.52 -12.07 7.43
CA VAL A 362 -6.06 -12.10 7.29
C VAL A 362 -5.73 -13.14 6.22
N VAL A 363 -4.98 -12.72 5.21
CA VAL A 363 -4.71 -13.51 4.01
C VAL A 363 -3.21 -13.59 3.76
N GLY A 364 -2.71 -14.71 3.32
CA GLY A 364 -1.31 -14.91 2.95
C GLY A 364 -1.13 -16.04 1.94
N GLU A 365 -0.07 -15.99 1.15
CA GLU A 365 0.29 -17.07 0.22
C GLU A 365 1.12 -18.15 0.88
N LEU A 366 1.78 -17.81 1.98
CA LEU A 366 2.74 -18.69 2.64
C LEU A 366 2.05 -19.62 3.62
N PRO A 367 2.47 -20.87 3.70
CA PRO A 367 1.94 -21.83 4.65
C PRO A 367 2.11 -21.37 6.11
N PRO A 368 1.36 -21.96 7.03
CA PRO A 368 1.55 -21.73 8.47
C PRO A 368 3.00 -21.93 8.88
N GLY A 369 3.46 -21.12 9.81
CA GLY A 369 4.82 -21.15 10.35
C GLY A 369 5.85 -20.38 9.53
N GLU A 370 5.57 -20.00 8.29
CA GLU A 370 6.51 -19.29 7.44
C GLU A 370 6.78 -17.85 7.88
N HIS A 371 8.06 -17.47 7.84
CA HIS A 371 8.54 -16.15 8.25
C HIS A 371 8.59 -15.14 7.10
N PRO A 372 8.45 -13.84 7.38
CA PRO A 372 8.59 -12.82 6.36
C PRO A 372 10.07 -12.64 5.98
N THR A 373 10.29 -12.31 4.71
CA THR A 373 11.61 -11.89 4.19
C THR A 373 11.44 -10.59 3.40
N PRO A 374 12.52 -9.82 3.20
CA PRO A 374 12.44 -8.58 2.41
C PRO A 374 11.82 -8.79 1.02
N SER A 375 12.15 -9.86 0.33
CA SER A 375 11.59 -10.18 -0.98
C SER A 375 10.09 -10.51 -0.91
N ARG A 376 9.66 -11.25 0.11
CA ARG A 376 8.26 -11.64 0.30
C ARG A 376 7.34 -10.44 0.51
N PHE A 377 7.82 -9.35 1.12
CA PHE A 377 7.06 -8.10 1.21
C PHE A 377 6.77 -7.48 -0.16
N ILE A 378 7.74 -7.56 -1.07
CA ILE A 378 7.58 -7.03 -2.43
C ILE A 378 6.63 -7.92 -3.23
N LEU A 379 6.81 -9.23 -3.15
CA LEU A 379 6.00 -10.21 -3.87
C LEU A 379 4.52 -10.16 -3.43
N ARG A 380 4.27 -9.98 -2.13
CA ARG A 380 2.94 -9.88 -1.57
C ARG A 380 2.15 -8.69 -2.14
N ASN A 381 2.83 -7.59 -2.47
CA ASN A 381 2.16 -6.37 -2.91
C ASN A 381 1.33 -6.55 -4.19
N ARG A 382 1.69 -7.51 -5.06
CA ARG A 382 0.89 -7.82 -6.25
C ARG A 382 -0.49 -8.38 -5.90
N VAL A 383 -0.58 -9.12 -4.79
CA VAL A 383 -1.86 -9.67 -4.31
C VAL A 383 -2.77 -8.54 -3.82
N ILE A 384 -2.23 -7.57 -3.08
CA ILE A 384 -2.99 -6.39 -2.64
C ILE A 384 -3.55 -5.65 -3.87
N ALA A 385 -2.70 -5.39 -4.86
CA ALA A 385 -3.09 -4.68 -6.06
C ALA A 385 -4.15 -5.44 -6.88
N ALA A 386 -4.01 -6.75 -6.99
CA ALA A 386 -4.91 -7.58 -7.79
C ALA A 386 -6.28 -7.77 -7.13
N LEU A 387 -6.33 -7.85 -5.80
CA LEU A 387 -7.57 -8.03 -5.07
C LEU A 387 -8.51 -6.83 -5.16
N THR A 388 -8.00 -5.64 -5.47
CA THR A 388 -8.72 -4.39 -5.27
C THR A 388 -9.05 -3.69 -6.59
N ARG A 389 -10.09 -2.86 -6.58
CA ARG A 389 -10.46 -2.04 -7.73
C ARG A 389 -9.54 -0.85 -7.94
N GLY A 390 -8.90 -0.39 -6.87
CA GLY A 390 -7.96 0.73 -6.92
C GLY A 390 -7.02 0.72 -5.73
N THR A 391 -5.89 1.39 -5.89
CA THR A 391 -4.85 1.53 -4.87
C THR A 391 -4.62 3.00 -4.55
N VAL A 392 -4.88 3.36 -3.31
CA VAL A 392 -4.63 4.69 -2.75
C VAL A 392 -3.28 4.70 -2.07
N VAL A 393 -2.41 5.61 -2.50
CA VAL A 393 -1.12 5.86 -1.87
C VAL A 393 -1.19 7.16 -1.08
N VAL A 394 -1.05 7.07 0.25
CA VAL A 394 -1.19 8.23 1.13
C VAL A 394 0.13 8.98 1.30
N GLU A 395 1.18 8.29 1.65
CA GLU A 395 2.53 8.83 1.72
C GLU A 395 3.53 7.82 1.16
N ALA A 396 4.46 8.29 0.36
CA ALA A 396 5.53 7.47 -0.18
C ALA A 396 6.74 8.34 -0.55
N ALA A 397 7.91 7.98 -0.09
CA ALA A 397 9.15 8.48 -0.63
C ALA A 397 9.45 7.85 -2.00
N TYR A 398 10.36 8.40 -2.77
CA TYR A 398 10.70 7.93 -4.13
C TYR A 398 11.01 6.43 -4.23
N ARG A 399 11.57 5.83 -3.18
CA ARG A 399 11.96 4.42 -3.16
C ARG A 399 11.05 3.59 -2.25
N SER A 400 9.86 4.07 -1.97
CA SER A 400 8.92 3.36 -1.10
C SER A 400 8.41 2.07 -1.74
N GLY A 401 8.29 1.01 -0.92
CA GLY A 401 7.66 -0.24 -1.34
C GLY A 401 6.18 -0.09 -1.71
N SER A 402 5.48 0.93 -1.21
CA SER A 402 4.10 1.21 -1.59
C SER A 402 3.95 1.63 -3.05
N LEU A 403 4.98 2.25 -3.64
CA LEU A 403 5.00 2.54 -5.08
C LEU A 403 5.05 1.27 -5.94
N VAL A 404 5.59 0.17 -5.40
CA VAL A 404 5.56 -1.12 -6.10
C VAL A 404 4.13 -1.64 -6.19
N THR A 405 3.33 -1.45 -5.14
CA THR A 405 1.90 -1.79 -5.15
C THR A 405 1.14 -0.95 -6.17
N ALA A 406 1.39 0.36 -6.20
CA ALA A 406 0.76 1.25 -7.17
C ALA A 406 1.09 0.86 -8.61
N ARG A 407 2.38 0.59 -8.91
CA ARG A 407 2.80 0.14 -10.24
C ARG A 407 2.22 -1.23 -10.60
N ALA A 408 2.02 -2.11 -9.63
CA ALA A 408 1.35 -3.38 -9.88
C ALA A 408 -0.13 -3.15 -10.23
N ALA A 409 -0.81 -2.24 -9.54
CA ALA A 409 -2.18 -1.85 -9.84
C ALA A 409 -2.30 -1.27 -11.26
N GLN A 410 -1.40 -0.38 -11.66
CA GLN A 410 -1.36 0.17 -13.03
C GLN A 410 -1.23 -0.92 -14.09
N ARG A 411 -0.29 -1.86 -13.89
CA ARG A 411 -0.09 -2.97 -14.84
C ARG A 411 -1.32 -3.86 -14.98
N LEU A 412 -2.15 -3.93 -13.96
CA LEU A 412 -3.40 -4.69 -13.94
C LEU A 412 -4.61 -3.85 -14.40
N GLY A 413 -4.39 -2.62 -14.86
CA GLY A 413 -5.48 -1.72 -15.26
C GLY A 413 -6.38 -1.29 -14.11
N ARG A 414 -5.88 -1.31 -12.86
CA ARG A 414 -6.60 -0.84 -11.68
C ARG A 414 -6.37 0.67 -11.47
N HIS A 415 -7.33 1.33 -10.86
CA HIS A 415 -7.18 2.74 -10.52
C HIS A 415 -6.01 2.96 -9.58
N THR A 416 -5.15 3.90 -9.92
CA THR A 416 -4.07 4.36 -9.04
C THR A 416 -4.39 5.76 -8.57
N ILE A 417 -4.33 5.96 -7.28
CA ILE A 417 -4.85 7.13 -6.60
C ILE A 417 -3.79 7.65 -5.65
N GLY A 418 -3.58 8.96 -5.63
CA GLY A 418 -2.62 9.60 -4.75
C GLY A 418 -3.25 10.66 -3.87
N VAL A 419 -2.86 10.68 -2.60
CA VAL A 419 -3.24 11.72 -1.65
C VAL A 419 -2.18 12.81 -1.68
N PRO A 420 -2.52 14.07 -1.96
CA PRO A 420 -1.53 15.14 -2.01
C PRO A 420 -0.97 15.43 -0.61
N GLY A 421 0.31 15.69 -0.54
CA GLY A 421 0.97 16.07 0.70
C GLY A 421 1.83 17.31 0.51
N PRO A 422 2.47 17.84 1.57
CA PRO A 422 3.32 19.01 1.48
C PRO A 422 4.45 18.82 0.48
N ALA A 423 4.70 19.82 -0.37
CA ALA A 423 5.75 19.77 -1.38
C ALA A 423 7.15 19.67 -0.77
N THR A 424 7.31 20.08 0.46
CA THR A 424 8.57 20.03 1.21
C THR A 424 8.81 18.69 1.90
N SER A 425 7.81 17.81 1.93
CA SER A 425 7.93 16.51 2.59
C SER A 425 8.53 15.46 1.65
N ALA A 426 9.61 14.83 2.08
CA ALA A 426 10.20 13.71 1.37
C ALA A 426 9.25 12.53 1.23
N LEU A 427 8.29 12.37 2.15
CA LEU A 427 7.28 11.31 2.12
C LEU A 427 6.14 11.60 1.13
N SER A 428 6.03 12.81 0.63
CA SER A 428 5.08 13.15 -0.44
C SER A 428 5.69 13.01 -1.83
N ALA A 429 7.01 12.98 -1.94
CA ALA A 429 7.70 13.05 -3.22
C ALA A 429 7.35 11.90 -4.18
N GLY A 430 7.22 10.68 -3.68
CA GLY A 430 6.83 9.54 -4.50
C GLY A 430 5.35 9.59 -4.92
N VAL A 431 4.49 10.12 -4.07
CA VAL A 431 3.08 10.33 -4.44
C VAL A 431 2.97 11.42 -5.49
N HIS A 432 3.73 12.50 -5.36
CA HIS A 432 3.76 13.56 -6.38
C HIS A 432 4.22 13.04 -7.75
N GLU A 433 5.15 12.08 -7.75
CA GLU A 433 5.58 11.43 -8.98
C GLU A 433 4.46 10.61 -9.61
N LEU A 434 3.71 9.86 -8.79
CA LEU A 434 2.53 9.13 -9.27
C LEU A 434 1.48 10.08 -9.85
N LEU A 435 1.25 11.22 -9.19
CA LEU A 435 0.25 12.22 -9.61
C LEU A 435 0.67 12.99 -10.88
N ARG A 436 1.96 13.07 -11.19
CA ARG A 436 2.43 13.60 -12.49
C ARG A 436 2.24 12.61 -13.62
N GLY A 437 2.07 11.34 -13.29
CA GLY A 437 1.76 10.29 -14.24
C GLY A 437 0.25 10.07 -14.37
N GLU A 438 -0.17 8.83 -14.22
CA GLU A 438 -1.56 8.42 -14.46
C GLU A 438 -2.42 8.34 -13.18
N ALA A 439 -1.85 8.64 -12.02
CA ALA A 439 -2.61 8.56 -10.78
C ALA A 439 -3.56 9.74 -10.62
N VAL A 440 -4.74 9.46 -10.11
CA VAL A 440 -5.74 10.50 -9.84
C VAL A 440 -5.54 11.04 -8.44
N LEU A 441 -5.56 12.38 -8.31
CA LEU A 441 -5.48 13.04 -7.03
C LEU A 441 -6.82 12.97 -6.32
N VAL A 442 -6.80 12.55 -5.06
CA VAL A 442 -7.99 12.57 -4.19
C VAL A 442 -7.66 13.20 -2.85
N THR A 443 -8.67 13.80 -2.27
CA THR A 443 -8.58 14.46 -0.96
C THR A 443 -9.59 13.92 0.04
N ASP A 444 -10.58 13.18 -0.42
CA ASP A 444 -11.58 12.57 0.43
C ASP A 444 -12.09 11.23 -0.11
N THR A 445 -12.88 10.56 0.70
CA THR A 445 -13.43 9.24 0.39
C THR A 445 -14.44 9.24 -0.75
N ALA A 446 -15.18 10.34 -0.93
CA ALA A 446 -16.21 10.41 -1.96
C ALA A 446 -15.55 10.36 -3.35
N GLU A 447 -14.42 11.04 -3.53
CA GLU A 447 -13.65 11.00 -4.77
C GLU A 447 -13.09 9.60 -5.06
N ILE A 448 -12.69 8.87 -4.02
CA ILE A 448 -12.24 7.48 -4.21
C ILE A 448 -13.40 6.62 -4.70
N VAL A 449 -14.58 6.74 -4.05
CA VAL A 449 -15.76 5.95 -4.43
C VAL A 449 -16.23 6.29 -5.84
N GLU A 450 -16.14 7.55 -6.26
CA GLU A 450 -16.47 7.96 -7.62
C GLU A 450 -15.58 7.27 -8.67
N LEU A 451 -14.31 7.08 -8.36
CA LEU A 451 -13.37 6.43 -9.26
C LEU A 451 -13.54 4.92 -9.34
N VAL A 452 -13.72 4.27 -8.19
CA VAL A 452 -13.71 2.80 -8.11
C VAL A 452 -15.10 2.18 -8.10
N GLY A 453 -16.12 2.99 -7.89
CA GLY A 453 -17.52 2.57 -7.81
C GLY A 453 -18.08 2.09 -9.14
N GLY A 454 -19.23 1.47 -9.07
CA GLY A 454 -19.98 1.08 -10.26
C GLY A 454 -20.71 2.27 -10.89
N MET A 455 -21.11 2.10 -12.14
CA MET A 455 -21.93 3.11 -12.83
C MET A 455 -23.23 3.34 -12.04
N GLY A 456 -23.49 4.57 -11.67
CA GLY A 456 -24.63 4.95 -10.83
C GLY A 456 -24.34 5.00 -9.32
N GLU A 457 -23.13 4.65 -8.90
CA GLU A 457 -22.67 4.76 -7.52
C GLU A 457 -21.91 6.08 -7.31
N LEU A 458 -22.53 7.15 -7.72
CA LEU A 458 -21.92 8.47 -7.67
C LEU A 458 -21.70 8.93 -6.23
N ALA A 459 -20.58 9.58 -6.01
CA ALA A 459 -20.34 10.29 -4.77
C ALA A 459 -21.32 11.45 -4.64
N PRO A 460 -21.80 11.77 -3.43
CA PRO A 460 -22.65 12.92 -3.23
C PRO A 460 -21.90 14.21 -3.60
N ASP A 461 -22.64 15.15 -4.18
CA ASP A 461 -22.09 16.47 -4.53
C ASP A 461 -21.34 17.09 -3.35
N ARG A 462 -20.17 17.62 -3.63
CA ARG A 462 -19.41 18.35 -2.63
C ARG A 462 -20.15 19.65 -2.27
N ARG A 463 -20.61 19.71 -1.06
CA ARG A 463 -21.07 20.96 -0.47
C ARG A 463 -19.91 21.58 0.27
N GLY A 464 -19.52 22.76 -0.16
CA GLY A 464 -18.57 23.57 0.58
C GLY A 464 -19.06 23.84 2.02
N PRO A 465 -18.17 24.26 2.91
CA PRO A 465 -18.58 24.61 4.26
C PRO A 465 -19.69 25.65 4.21
N VAL A 466 -20.72 25.43 5.00
CA VAL A 466 -21.85 26.37 5.13
C VAL A 466 -21.30 27.64 5.75
N LEU A 467 -21.30 28.70 4.99
CA LEU A 467 -20.91 30.01 5.49
C LEU A 467 -22.10 30.71 6.13
N PRO A 468 -21.88 31.60 7.10
CA PRO A 468 -22.98 32.31 7.73
C PRO A 468 -23.94 33.04 6.75
N ARG A 469 -23.41 33.46 5.61
CA ARG A 469 -24.23 34.07 4.53
C ARG A 469 -25.14 33.08 3.81
N ASP A 470 -24.82 31.78 3.82
CA ASP A 470 -25.63 30.75 3.18
C ASP A 470 -26.89 30.43 3.99
N LEU A 471 -26.88 30.82 5.26
CA LEU A 471 -28.01 30.74 6.17
C LEU A 471 -28.95 31.93 6.06
N LEU A 472 -28.58 32.96 5.28
CA LEU A 472 -29.46 34.10 5.05
C LEU A 472 -30.68 33.68 4.24
N GLU A 473 -31.79 34.34 4.52
CA GLU A 473 -33.04 34.19 3.76
C GLU A 473 -32.76 34.49 2.26
N PRO A 474 -33.41 33.80 1.32
CA PRO A 474 -33.15 33.94 -0.12
C PRO A 474 -33.16 35.37 -0.64
N THR A 475 -34.08 36.20 -0.18
CA THR A 475 -34.17 37.63 -0.60
C THR A 475 -33.01 38.43 -0.04
N ALA A 476 -32.64 38.23 1.23
CA ALA A 476 -31.49 38.89 1.85
C ALA A 476 -30.20 38.54 1.11
N ARG A 477 -30.05 37.30 0.66
CA ARG A 477 -28.91 36.81 -0.11
C ARG A 477 -28.83 37.49 -1.48
N ARG A 478 -29.95 37.63 -2.19
CA ARG A 478 -29.99 38.36 -3.48
C ARG A 478 -29.65 39.84 -3.30
N ILE A 479 -30.14 40.48 -2.25
CA ILE A 479 -29.83 41.87 -1.93
C ILE A 479 -28.33 42.03 -1.62
N LEU A 480 -27.73 41.12 -0.83
CA LEU A 480 -26.31 41.14 -0.54
C LEU A 480 -25.47 40.98 -1.81
N ALA A 481 -25.90 40.12 -2.74
CA ALA A 481 -25.23 39.90 -4.01
C ALA A 481 -25.40 41.09 -4.98
N ALA A 482 -26.47 41.85 -4.89
CA ALA A 482 -26.74 43.00 -5.73
C ALA A 482 -25.98 44.26 -5.31
N LEU A 483 -25.36 44.26 -4.13
CA LEU A 483 -24.56 45.39 -3.66
C LEU A 483 -23.25 45.50 -4.46
N PRO A 484 -22.90 46.68 -4.96
CA PRO A 484 -21.63 46.91 -5.64
C PRO A 484 -20.46 46.81 -4.63
N GLY A 485 -19.37 46.15 -5.06
CA GLY A 485 -18.24 45.88 -4.18
C GLY A 485 -17.37 47.10 -3.81
N ASN A 486 -17.54 48.21 -4.49
CA ASN A 486 -16.60 49.34 -4.43
C ASN A 486 -17.25 50.70 -4.18
N ARG A 487 -18.57 50.78 -4.14
CA ARG A 487 -19.29 52.03 -3.91
C ARG A 487 -20.57 51.78 -3.10
N ALA A 488 -21.10 52.83 -2.52
CA ALA A 488 -22.43 52.80 -1.97
C ALA A 488 -23.49 52.89 -3.08
N ALA A 489 -24.61 52.18 -2.91
CA ALA A 489 -25.72 52.20 -3.83
C ALA A 489 -27.03 52.57 -3.09
N PRO A 490 -27.93 53.35 -3.71
CA PRO A 490 -29.22 53.66 -3.12
C PRO A 490 -30.11 52.40 -3.11
N PRO A 491 -31.09 52.31 -2.19
CA PRO A 491 -31.99 51.15 -2.07
C PRO A 491 -32.67 50.77 -3.37
N ARG A 492 -33.09 51.76 -4.15
CA ARG A 492 -33.74 51.54 -5.44
C ARG A 492 -32.88 50.81 -6.48
N GLU A 493 -31.57 51.07 -6.48
CA GLU A 493 -30.65 50.40 -7.37
C GLU A 493 -30.43 48.95 -6.91
N ILE A 494 -30.29 48.74 -5.61
CA ILE A 494 -30.12 47.42 -5.00
C ILE A 494 -31.37 46.57 -5.21
N ALA A 495 -32.56 47.13 -4.99
CA ALA A 495 -33.83 46.45 -5.20
C ALA A 495 -33.99 45.95 -6.64
N ARG A 496 -33.59 46.77 -7.62
CA ARG A 496 -33.63 46.40 -9.03
C ARG A 496 -32.64 45.25 -9.33
N GLY A 497 -31.43 45.32 -8.77
CA GLY A 497 -30.44 44.28 -8.92
C GLY A 497 -30.82 42.96 -8.26
N ALA A 498 -31.55 43.01 -7.16
CA ALA A 498 -32.04 41.87 -6.39
C ALA A 498 -33.40 41.34 -6.88
N GLN A 499 -34.02 42.01 -7.84
CA GLN A 499 -35.37 41.71 -8.34
C GLN A 499 -36.40 41.65 -7.23
N THR A 500 -36.45 42.71 -6.42
CA THR A 500 -37.41 42.88 -5.32
C THR A 500 -37.94 44.30 -5.26
N THR A 501 -38.87 44.57 -4.37
CA THR A 501 -39.40 45.92 -4.15
C THR A 501 -38.42 46.77 -3.35
N GLU A 502 -38.54 48.12 -3.43
CA GLU A 502 -37.65 49.00 -2.69
C GLU A 502 -37.87 48.89 -1.18
N ASP A 503 -39.13 48.74 -0.74
CA ASP A 503 -39.46 48.58 0.67
C ASP A 503 -38.89 47.30 1.24
N ASP A 504 -38.99 46.18 0.51
CA ASP A 504 -38.43 44.91 0.94
C ASP A 504 -36.89 44.97 0.96
N ALA A 505 -36.30 45.63 -0.03
CA ALA A 505 -34.84 45.83 -0.02
C ALA A 505 -34.39 46.65 1.19
N ILE A 506 -35.12 47.69 1.56
CA ILE A 506 -34.81 48.49 2.75
C ILE A 506 -34.92 47.65 4.01
N ALA A 507 -36.00 46.89 4.18
CA ALA A 507 -36.16 46.02 5.33
C ALA A 507 -35.01 45.04 5.49
N ARG A 508 -34.65 44.34 4.42
CA ARG A 508 -33.53 43.37 4.42
C ARG A 508 -32.18 44.03 4.58
N LEU A 509 -31.97 45.24 4.09
CA LEU A 509 -30.72 45.99 4.31
C LEU A 509 -30.51 46.34 5.79
N TYR A 510 -31.59 46.65 6.53
CA TYR A 510 -31.50 46.85 7.97
C TYR A 510 -31.19 45.55 8.71
N GLU A 511 -31.75 44.40 8.31
CA GLU A 511 -31.41 43.09 8.85
C GLU A 511 -29.95 42.75 8.58
N LEU A 512 -29.49 42.91 7.33
CA LEU A 512 -28.11 42.67 6.96
C LEU A 512 -27.12 43.60 7.67
N ARG A 513 -27.56 44.82 8.03
CA ARG A 513 -26.78 45.73 8.86
C ARG A 513 -26.65 45.21 10.28
N ALA A 514 -27.74 44.73 10.87
CA ALA A 514 -27.72 44.14 12.20
C ALA A 514 -26.82 42.92 12.27
N LEU A 515 -26.74 42.17 11.18
CA LEU A 515 -25.81 41.02 11.02
C LEU A 515 -24.40 41.40 10.62
N GLY A 516 -24.10 42.71 10.44
CA GLY A 516 -22.76 43.17 10.13
C GLY A 516 -22.32 43.02 8.66
N TYR A 517 -23.20 42.68 7.74
CA TYR A 517 -22.84 42.53 6.33
C TYR A 517 -22.79 43.85 5.56
N VAL A 518 -23.62 44.80 5.92
CA VAL A 518 -23.69 46.06 5.21
C VAL A 518 -23.65 47.26 6.18
N GLU A 519 -23.22 48.39 5.67
CA GLU A 519 -23.26 49.65 6.41
C GLU A 519 -23.87 50.75 5.55
N ARG A 520 -24.48 51.74 6.22
CA ARG A 520 -25.05 52.90 5.56
C ARG A 520 -23.96 53.95 5.30
N HIS A 521 -23.94 54.51 4.12
CA HIS A 521 -23.02 55.56 3.73
C HIS A 521 -23.76 56.65 2.95
N GLY A 522 -24.01 57.76 3.61
CA GLY A 522 -24.90 58.79 3.07
C GLY A 522 -26.30 58.22 2.86
N ASP A 523 -26.84 58.45 1.67
CA ASP A 523 -28.16 57.94 1.29
C ASP A 523 -28.13 56.53 0.71
N GLY A 524 -26.95 55.91 0.67
CA GLY A 524 -26.75 54.57 0.11
C GLY A 524 -26.24 53.55 1.11
N TRP A 525 -26.11 52.30 0.63
CA TRP A 525 -25.62 51.15 1.36
C TRP A 525 -24.42 50.55 0.68
N LYS A 526 -23.45 50.06 1.46
CA LYS A 526 -22.27 49.37 0.96
C LYS A 526 -21.95 48.18 1.83
N LEU A 527 -21.16 47.25 1.29
CA LEU A 527 -20.64 46.10 2.02
C LEU A 527 -19.65 46.55 3.11
N THR A 528 -19.69 45.92 4.27
CA THR A 528 -18.65 46.10 5.28
C THR A 528 -17.33 45.49 4.82
N ARG A 529 -16.23 45.90 5.41
CA ARG A 529 -14.92 45.39 5.07
C ARG A 529 -14.83 43.85 5.27
N GLN A 530 -15.51 43.34 6.29
CA GLN A 530 -15.55 41.93 6.60
C GLN A 530 -16.37 41.14 5.56
N ALA A 531 -17.49 41.68 5.14
CA ALA A 531 -18.32 41.09 4.09
C ALA A 531 -17.61 41.09 2.71
N MET A 532 -16.83 42.12 2.42
CA MET A 532 -16.06 42.19 1.16
C MET A 532 -15.02 41.08 1.03
N ILE A 533 -14.34 40.72 2.13
CA ILE A 533 -13.37 39.63 2.15
C ILE A 533 -14.06 38.30 1.84
N SER A 534 -15.19 38.07 2.44
CA SER A 534 -15.99 36.87 2.23
C SER A 534 -16.51 36.75 0.78
N VAL A 535 -16.91 37.85 0.15
CA VAL A 535 -17.43 37.86 -1.23
C VAL A 535 -16.32 37.69 -2.27
N ARG A 536 -15.11 38.19 -2.00
CA ARG A 536 -13.98 38.06 -2.92
C ARG A 536 -13.45 36.64 -3.00
N SER A 537 -13.48 35.90 -1.89
CA SER A 537 -13.05 34.50 -1.87
C SER A 537 -13.93 33.59 -2.74
N ASP A 538 -15.14 34.02 -3.04
CA ASP A 538 -16.09 33.24 -3.82
C ASP A 538 -15.97 33.48 -5.35
N ARG A 539 -15.58 34.66 -5.76
CA ARG A 539 -15.37 34.99 -7.17
C ARG A 539 -14.10 34.37 -7.76
N GLY A 540 -13.20 33.91 -6.92
CA GLY A 540 -11.98 33.18 -7.33
C GLY A 540 -12.15 31.68 -7.42
N ARG A 541 -13.35 31.16 -7.13
CA ARG A 541 -13.64 29.72 -7.16
C ARG A 541 -14.68 29.29 -8.22
N ARG A 542 -15.04 30.19 -9.13
CA ARG A 542 -15.90 29.88 -10.29
C ARG A 542 -15.11 29.89 -11.58
#